data_5fea79315c6c694415b8b22325f17682
#
_entry.id   5fea79315c6c694415b8b22325f17682
#
_cell.length_a   1.000
_cell.length_b   1.000
_cell.length_c   1.000
_cell.angle_alpha   90.00
_cell.angle_beta   90.00
_cell.angle_gamma   90.00
#
_symmetry.space_group_name_H-M   'P 1'
#
loop_
_entity.id
_entity.type
_entity.pdbx_description
1 polymer ?
#
loop_
_entity_poly.entity_id
_entity_poly.type
_entity_poly.pdbx_seq_one_letter_code
_entity_poly.pdbx_strand_id
1 'polypeptide(L)'
;MARIAVITHEFDRFQSRRGLLMRRDSPYMLFDQLEELKRRGHSVRVLSGTSAKPAADIAVLHVDATVTPTEYVEYARGFPFCLNLGATDISKRRISGAVIGKDDGWTGQVIVKSSLNHWGTPEEHLNRQSRRAGRPEPFPGAAIFDRYQIHASLADIPAEVFEREDLVVEKFIPEPEPDGFAARFWLFCGERERCTRHVSPQSLVKGDDTIRREAVPVPDELRALRRELGFDYGKFDFVMHEGRAVLLDANKTPGRARNLSAFIAAGNANLADGFEGLIRQFA
;
A
#
# COMPACT_ATOMS: atom_id res chain seq x y z
N MET A 1 4.94 19.65 20.23
CA MET A 1 5.48 18.27 20.41
C MET A 1 4.28 17.35 20.61
N ALA A 2 4.11 16.34 19.73
CA ALA A 2 2.97 15.43 19.79
C ALA A 2 3.40 14.00 20.13
N ARG A 3 2.47 13.23 20.69
CA ARG A 3 2.60 11.80 20.97
C ARG A 3 1.93 11.02 19.84
N ILE A 4 2.70 10.24 19.12
CA ILE A 4 2.27 9.47 17.94
C ILE A 4 2.20 7.99 18.30
N ALA A 5 1.03 7.36 18.13
CA ALA A 5 0.86 5.92 18.24
C ALA A 5 0.83 5.27 16.85
N VAL A 6 1.59 4.20 16.63
CA VAL A 6 1.54 3.41 15.40
C VAL A 6 0.95 2.05 15.74
N ILE A 7 -0.25 1.77 15.23
CA ILE A 7 -1.00 0.54 15.51
C ILE A 7 -0.60 -0.48 14.45
N THR A 8 0.04 -1.58 14.87
CA THR A 8 0.45 -2.67 13.99
C THR A 8 -0.18 -3.99 14.43
N HIS A 9 -0.28 -4.94 13.52
CA HIS A 9 -0.64 -6.30 13.92
C HIS A 9 0.38 -6.86 14.91
N GLU A 10 -0.06 -7.71 15.84
CA GLU A 10 0.83 -8.26 16.89
C GLU A 10 2.02 -9.04 16.33
N PHE A 11 1.88 -9.62 15.14
CA PHE A 11 2.93 -10.35 14.42
C PHE A 11 3.55 -9.56 13.28
N ASP A 12 3.33 -8.24 13.22
CA ASP A 12 3.89 -7.38 12.19
C ASP A 12 5.42 -7.27 12.26
N ARG A 13 6.02 -6.97 11.12
CA ARG A 13 7.47 -6.79 10.97
C ARG A 13 7.93 -5.35 11.19
N PHE A 14 7.07 -4.46 11.65
CA PHE A 14 7.35 -3.02 11.76
C PHE A 14 8.60 -2.72 12.58
N GLN A 15 8.84 -3.49 13.63
CA GLN A 15 10.08 -3.42 14.42
C GLN A 15 10.77 -4.79 14.41
N SER A 16 11.62 -5.04 13.41
CA SER A 16 12.49 -6.20 13.43
C SER A 16 13.81 -5.86 14.14
N ARG A 17 14.22 -6.72 15.09
CA ARG A 17 15.58 -6.68 15.66
C ARG A 17 16.50 -7.42 14.71
N ARG A 18 17.32 -6.73 13.93
CA ARG A 18 18.38 -7.36 13.13
C ARG A 18 19.73 -7.18 13.81
N GLY A 19 20.34 -8.31 14.18
CA GLY A 19 21.75 -8.42 14.58
C GLY A 19 22.10 -8.03 16.02
N LEU A 20 23.34 -8.35 16.43
CA LEU A 20 23.91 -8.17 17.77
C LEU A 20 23.96 -6.70 18.25
N LEU A 21 23.90 -5.74 17.32
CA LEU A 21 23.98 -4.29 17.56
C LEU A 21 22.63 -3.57 17.65
N MET A 22 21.52 -4.30 17.78
CA MET A 22 20.18 -3.76 18.04
C MET A 22 19.77 -2.55 17.16
N ARG A 23 20.21 -2.43 15.92
CA ARG A 23 19.67 -1.43 15.02
C ARG A 23 18.22 -1.81 14.71
N ARG A 24 17.30 -0.95 15.13
CA ARG A 24 15.89 -1.03 14.72
C ARG A 24 15.84 -0.80 13.22
N ASP A 25 15.28 -1.75 12.50
CA ASP A 25 15.06 -1.69 11.06
C ASP A 25 13.60 -2.06 10.77
N SER A 26 13.07 -1.53 9.68
CA SER A 26 11.69 -1.77 9.26
C SER A 26 11.63 -1.94 7.74
N PRO A 27 10.80 -2.84 7.23
CA PRO A 27 10.57 -2.96 5.80
C PRO A 27 9.68 -1.85 5.23
N TYR A 28 9.10 -0.98 6.07
CA TYR A 28 8.08 0.00 5.69
C TYR A 28 8.64 1.43 5.58
N MET A 29 8.18 2.16 4.58
CA MET A 29 8.55 3.54 4.34
C MET A 29 8.16 4.48 5.51
N LEU A 30 7.06 4.20 6.18
CA LEU A 30 6.61 4.97 7.35
C LEU A 30 7.69 5.07 8.43
N PHE A 31 8.54 4.05 8.57
CA PHE A 31 9.62 4.06 9.55
C PHE A 31 10.57 5.25 9.38
N ASP A 32 10.98 5.56 8.15
CA ASP A 32 11.89 6.68 7.88
C ASP A 32 11.24 8.03 8.24
N GLN A 33 9.93 8.16 7.99
CA GLN A 33 9.16 9.36 8.32
C GLN A 33 9.03 9.53 9.83
N LEU A 34 8.79 8.44 10.56
CA LEU A 34 8.72 8.47 12.02
C LEU A 34 10.07 8.78 12.67
N GLU A 35 11.18 8.32 12.10
CA GLU A 35 12.53 8.70 12.56
C GLU A 35 12.79 10.19 12.31
N GLU A 36 12.28 10.76 11.22
CA GLU A 36 12.32 12.21 10.99
C GLU A 36 11.49 12.97 12.01
N LEU A 37 10.26 12.54 12.30
CA LEU A 37 9.39 13.16 13.30
C LEU A 37 9.99 13.10 14.71
N LYS A 38 10.68 12.01 15.06
CA LYS A 38 11.44 11.92 16.32
C LYS A 38 12.58 12.95 16.38
N ARG A 39 13.32 13.16 15.27
CA ARG A 39 14.35 14.20 15.20
C ARG A 39 13.79 15.62 15.36
N ARG A 40 12.52 15.82 14.97
CA ARG A 40 11.78 17.07 15.18
C ARG A 40 11.17 17.22 16.58
N GLY A 41 11.41 16.24 17.48
CA GLY A 41 10.99 16.30 18.88
C GLY A 41 9.64 15.65 19.19
N HIS A 42 8.99 14.93 18.24
CA HIS A 42 7.80 14.15 18.55
C HIS A 42 8.15 12.83 19.23
N SER A 43 7.26 12.33 20.09
CA SER A 43 7.40 10.99 20.66
C SER A 43 6.61 9.98 19.83
N VAL A 44 7.22 8.83 19.51
CA VAL A 44 6.62 7.77 18.72
C VAL A 44 6.61 6.47 19.49
N ARG A 45 5.42 5.87 19.61
CA ARG A 45 5.23 4.54 20.22
C ARG A 45 4.57 3.60 19.22
N VAL A 46 5.24 2.48 18.92
CA VAL A 46 4.65 1.39 18.12
C VAL A 46 3.92 0.44 19.05
N LEU A 47 2.68 0.16 18.73
CA LEU A 47 1.77 -0.72 19.44
C LEU A 47 1.64 -2.01 18.64
N SER A 48 2.00 -3.12 19.26
CA SER A 48 1.89 -4.47 18.70
C SER A 48 0.59 -5.09 19.22
N GLY A 49 -0.43 -5.17 18.39
CA GLY A 49 -1.77 -5.59 18.80
C GLY A 49 -2.60 -4.47 19.44
N THR A 50 -3.71 -4.83 20.06
CA THR A 50 -4.75 -3.93 20.57
C THR A 50 -4.84 -3.88 22.11
N SER A 51 -3.91 -4.52 22.83
CA SER A 51 -3.99 -4.69 24.29
C SER A 51 -3.61 -3.43 25.08
N ALA A 52 -2.76 -2.55 24.56
CA ALA A 52 -2.25 -1.38 25.24
C ALA A 52 -2.78 -0.10 24.58
N LYS A 53 -3.44 0.77 25.35
CA LYS A 53 -3.96 2.07 24.87
C LYS A 53 -3.26 3.24 25.56
N PRO A 54 -2.05 3.64 25.08
CA PRO A 54 -1.37 4.79 25.64
C PRO A 54 -2.08 6.09 25.24
N ALA A 55 -1.88 7.13 26.02
CA ALA A 55 -2.25 8.47 25.62
C ALA A 55 -1.44 8.86 24.38
N ALA A 56 -2.13 9.19 23.30
CA ALA A 56 -1.56 9.70 22.05
C ALA A 56 -2.43 10.83 21.52
N ASP A 57 -1.79 11.78 20.86
CA ASP A 57 -2.47 12.92 20.27
C ASP A 57 -2.93 12.57 18.84
N ILE A 58 -2.20 11.69 18.17
CA ILE A 58 -2.51 11.16 16.84
C ILE A 58 -2.09 9.70 16.75
N ALA A 59 -2.84 8.91 15.99
CA ALA A 59 -2.50 7.51 15.68
C ALA A 59 -2.33 7.27 14.18
N VAL A 60 -1.71 6.14 13.82
CA VAL A 60 -1.62 5.61 12.46
C VAL A 60 -2.07 4.16 12.48
N LEU A 61 -3.07 3.82 11.69
CA LEU A 61 -3.49 2.43 11.48
C LEU A 61 -2.58 1.80 10.42
N HIS A 62 -1.56 1.08 10.86
CA HIS A 62 -0.53 0.47 10.03
C HIS A 62 -0.55 -1.06 10.18
N VAL A 63 -1.61 -1.69 9.75
CA VAL A 63 -1.74 -3.14 9.69
C VAL A 63 -1.45 -3.60 8.26
N ASP A 64 -0.34 -4.33 8.08
CA ASP A 64 0.09 -4.87 6.79
C ASP A 64 -0.73 -6.11 6.43
N ALA A 65 -1.94 -5.86 5.98
CA ALA A 65 -2.89 -6.82 5.43
C ALA A 65 -3.82 -6.12 4.44
N THR A 66 -4.33 -6.84 3.46
CA THR A 66 -5.25 -6.31 2.44
C THR A 66 -6.51 -5.75 3.09
N VAL A 67 -7.14 -6.55 3.93
CA VAL A 67 -8.28 -6.13 4.76
C VAL A 67 -7.82 -6.04 6.21
N THR A 68 -7.97 -4.87 6.80
CA THR A 68 -7.64 -4.66 8.22
C THR A 68 -8.66 -5.38 9.09
N PRO A 69 -8.26 -6.26 10.02
CA PRO A 69 -9.20 -6.93 10.92
C PRO A 69 -10.00 -5.91 11.75
N THR A 70 -11.29 -6.17 11.93
CA THR A 70 -12.24 -5.25 12.57
C THR A 70 -11.78 -4.81 13.97
N GLU A 71 -11.15 -5.69 14.73
CA GLU A 71 -10.63 -5.37 16.07
C GLU A 71 -9.62 -4.22 16.06
N TYR A 72 -8.76 -4.12 15.02
CA TYR A 72 -7.79 -3.02 14.87
C TYR A 72 -8.47 -1.72 14.47
N VAL A 73 -9.52 -1.80 13.65
CA VAL A 73 -10.31 -0.63 13.24
C VAL A 73 -11.06 -0.05 14.44
N GLU A 74 -11.70 -0.91 15.24
CA GLU A 74 -12.41 -0.49 16.46
C GLU A 74 -11.45 0.09 17.49
N TYR A 75 -10.30 -0.55 17.68
CA TYR A 75 -9.26 -0.04 18.55
C TYR A 75 -8.75 1.34 18.10
N ALA A 76 -8.51 1.53 16.79
CA ALA A 76 -8.04 2.77 16.20
C ALA A 76 -9.03 3.92 16.35
N ARG A 77 -10.35 3.66 16.31
CA ARG A 77 -11.41 4.65 16.57
C ARG A 77 -11.35 5.26 17.98
N GLY A 78 -10.66 4.61 18.89
CA GLY A 78 -10.49 5.13 20.26
C GLY A 78 -9.43 6.22 20.40
N PHE A 79 -8.72 6.63 19.33
CA PHE A 79 -7.77 7.74 19.33
C PHE A 79 -8.42 9.02 18.80
N PRO A 80 -7.95 10.22 19.22
CA PRO A 80 -8.53 11.49 18.79
C PRO A 80 -8.58 11.66 17.26
N PHE A 81 -7.49 11.27 16.58
CA PHE A 81 -7.39 11.15 15.14
C PHE A 81 -6.52 9.95 14.78
N CYS A 82 -6.90 9.20 13.75
CA CYS A 82 -6.13 8.05 13.29
C CYS A 82 -6.02 8.06 11.76
N LEU A 83 -4.78 8.22 11.27
CA LEU A 83 -4.47 8.15 9.83
C LEU A 83 -4.89 6.78 9.29
N ASN A 84 -5.42 6.77 8.07
CA ASN A 84 -5.88 5.59 7.34
C ASN A 84 -7.02 4.81 8.02
N LEU A 85 -7.76 5.42 8.95
CA LEU A 85 -8.92 4.79 9.57
C LEU A 85 -10.00 4.42 8.53
N GLY A 86 -10.07 5.12 7.40
CA GLY A 86 -10.96 4.83 6.28
C GLY A 86 -10.42 3.80 5.30
N ALA A 87 -9.09 3.64 5.21
CA ALA A 87 -8.43 2.76 4.24
C ALA A 87 -8.31 1.31 4.76
N THR A 88 -9.43 0.70 5.15
CA THR A 88 -9.45 -0.61 5.81
C THR A 88 -9.40 -1.80 4.85
N ASP A 89 -9.89 -1.63 3.62
CA ASP A 89 -9.89 -2.65 2.57
C ASP A 89 -9.24 -2.09 1.30
N ILE A 90 -8.09 -2.65 0.95
CA ILE A 90 -7.30 -2.31 -0.25
C ILE A 90 -7.23 -3.47 -1.25
N SER A 91 -8.19 -4.41 -1.19
CA SER A 91 -8.29 -5.48 -2.17
C SER A 91 -8.41 -4.91 -3.59
N LYS A 92 -7.73 -5.50 -4.57
CA LYS A 92 -7.77 -5.04 -5.96
C LYS A 92 -9.19 -5.05 -6.50
N ARG A 93 -10.00 -6.02 -6.08
CA ARG A 93 -11.42 -6.09 -6.42
C ARG A 93 -12.19 -4.82 -6.02
N ARG A 94 -11.79 -4.17 -4.94
CA ARG A 94 -12.41 -2.93 -4.44
C ARG A 94 -11.81 -1.67 -5.05
N ILE A 95 -10.47 -1.63 -5.20
CA ILE A 95 -9.78 -0.36 -5.48
C ILE A 95 -9.38 -0.20 -6.94
N SER A 96 -9.20 -1.29 -7.71
CA SER A 96 -8.69 -1.19 -9.07
C SER A 96 -9.78 -0.76 -10.05
N GLY A 97 -9.46 0.27 -10.84
CA GLY A 97 -10.31 0.74 -11.93
C GLY A 97 -10.26 -0.13 -13.20
N ALA A 98 -9.41 -1.17 -13.17
CA ALA A 98 -9.25 -2.09 -14.31
C ALA A 98 -10.04 -3.40 -14.16
N VAL A 99 -10.69 -3.65 -13.03
CA VAL A 99 -11.42 -4.90 -12.76
C VAL A 99 -12.57 -5.08 -13.75
N ILE A 100 -12.71 -6.30 -14.27
CA ILE A 100 -13.79 -6.69 -15.17
C ILE A 100 -14.43 -8.03 -14.76
N GLY A 101 -15.70 -8.17 -15.07
CA GLY A 101 -16.45 -9.43 -14.92
C GLY A 101 -16.34 -10.31 -16.16
N LYS A 102 -16.84 -11.55 -16.06
CA LYS A 102 -16.82 -12.53 -17.16
C LYS A 102 -17.57 -12.09 -18.41
N ASP A 103 -18.58 -11.24 -18.24
CA ASP A 103 -19.46 -10.78 -19.33
C ASP A 103 -19.12 -9.34 -19.78
N ASP A 104 -17.92 -8.81 -19.42
CA ASP A 104 -17.48 -7.49 -19.87
C ASP A 104 -17.20 -7.47 -21.36
N GLY A 105 -17.52 -6.36 -22.02
CA GLY A 105 -17.29 -6.18 -23.46
C GLY A 105 -15.84 -5.90 -23.87
N TRP A 106 -14.87 -6.03 -22.96
CA TRP A 106 -13.47 -5.78 -23.23
C TRP A 106 -12.88 -6.78 -24.23
N THR A 107 -12.29 -6.29 -25.31
CA THR A 107 -11.72 -7.10 -26.41
C THR A 107 -10.18 -7.18 -26.36
N GLY A 108 -9.53 -6.44 -25.46
CA GLY A 108 -8.07 -6.44 -25.30
C GLY A 108 -7.57 -7.57 -24.39
N GLN A 109 -6.26 -7.58 -24.17
CA GLN A 109 -5.62 -8.48 -23.22
C GLN A 109 -6.15 -8.29 -21.81
N VAL A 110 -6.13 -9.35 -21.03
CA VAL A 110 -6.53 -9.36 -19.62
C VAL A 110 -5.42 -9.97 -18.76
N ILE A 111 -5.43 -9.65 -17.49
CA ILE A 111 -4.45 -10.15 -16.53
C ILE A 111 -5.15 -10.70 -15.29
N VAL A 112 -4.78 -11.91 -14.89
CA VAL A 112 -5.20 -12.52 -13.62
C VAL A 112 -4.17 -12.20 -12.55
N LYS A 113 -4.63 -11.65 -11.43
CA LYS A 113 -3.81 -11.24 -10.28
C LYS A 113 -4.40 -11.76 -8.98
N SER A 114 -3.58 -11.82 -7.93
CA SER A 114 -4.11 -11.87 -6.56
C SER A 114 -4.91 -10.59 -6.28
N SER A 115 -6.10 -10.73 -5.73
CA SER A 115 -6.86 -9.61 -5.15
C SER A 115 -6.19 -9.03 -3.91
N LEU A 116 -5.34 -9.85 -3.26
CA LEU A 116 -4.62 -9.46 -2.05
C LEU A 116 -3.43 -8.55 -2.37
N ASN A 117 -3.09 -7.68 -1.40
CA ASN A 117 -1.92 -6.83 -1.48
C ASN A 117 -0.64 -7.67 -1.53
N HIS A 118 0.33 -7.25 -2.32
CA HIS A 118 1.64 -7.90 -2.45
C HIS A 118 1.52 -9.44 -2.55
N TRP A 119 0.60 -9.92 -3.41
CA TRP A 119 0.33 -11.35 -3.72
C TRP A 119 -0.17 -12.20 -2.53
N GLY A 120 -0.66 -11.60 -1.44
CA GLY A 120 -1.06 -12.29 -0.22
C GLY A 120 0.10 -12.63 0.73
N THR A 121 1.30 -12.12 0.43
CA THR A 121 2.49 -12.34 1.28
C THR A 121 2.34 -11.80 2.70
N PRO A 122 1.73 -10.62 2.94
CA PRO A 122 1.47 -10.13 4.30
C PRO A 122 0.59 -11.08 5.11
N GLU A 123 -0.53 -11.51 4.53
CA GLU A 123 -1.49 -12.41 5.17
C GLU A 123 -0.85 -13.75 5.52
N GLU A 124 -0.11 -14.35 4.58
CA GLU A 124 0.59 -15.61 4.84
C GLU A 124 1.68 -15.45 5.92
N HIS A 125 2.35 -14.31 5.97
CA HIS A 125 3.29 -14.02 7.05
C HIS A 125 2.58 -14.03 8.42
N LEU A 126 1.45 -13.33 8.53
CA LEU A 126 0.68 -13.22 9.76
C LEU A 126 0.10 -14.59 10.18
N ASN A 127 -0.46 -15.35 9.22
CA ASN A 127 -0.95 -16.70 9.44
C ASN A 127 0.15 -17.63 9.99
N ARG A 128 1.32 -17.62 9.35
CA ARG A 128 2.46 -18.43 9.78
C ARG A 128 2.94 -18.08 11.19
N GLN A 129 2.97 -16.80 11.56
CA GLN A 129 3.34 -16.40 12.92
C GLN A 129 2.28 -16.80 13.93
N SER A 130 1.00 -16.68 13.59
CA SER A 130 -0.12 -17.10 14.41
C SER A 130 -0.08 -18.60 14.69
N ARG A 131 0.11 -19.44 13.65
CA ARG A 131 0.31 -20.89 13.79
C ARG A 131 1.47 -21.24 14.73
N ARG A 132 2.61 -20.53 14.59
CA ARG A 132 3.78 -20.73 15.48
C ARG A 132 3.49 -20.37 16.93
N ALA A 133 2.57 -19.43 17.16
CA ALA A 133 2.12 -19.04 18.50
C ALA A 133 0.97 -19.93 19.03
N GLY A 134 0.57 -20.97 18.31
CA GLY A 134 -0.54 -21.85 18.70
C GLY A 134 -1.91 -21.16 18.63
N ARG A 135 -2.07 -20.14 17.76
CA ARG A 135 -3.32 -19.38 17.60
C ARG A 135 -3.97 -19.64 16.24
N PRO A 136 -5.29 -19.39 16.12
CA PRO A 136 -5.98 -19.43 14.83
C PRO A 136 -5.35 -18.47 13.81
N GLU A 137 -5.45 -18.82 12.54
CA GLU A 137 -5.01 -17.95 11.44
C GLU A 137 -5.92 -16.73 11.35
N PRO A 138 -5.37 -15.49 11.36
CA PRO A 138 -6.17 -14.28 11.20
C PRO A 138 -6.75 -14.12 9.78
N PHE A 139 -6.14 -14.78 8.78
CA PHE A 139 -6.56 -14.71 7.38
C PHE A 139 -6.69 -16.13 6.78
N PRO A 140 -7.67 -16.93 7.24
CA PRO A 140 -7.84 -18.29 6.75
C PRO A 140 -8.16 -18.27 5.24
N GLY A 141 -7.51 -19.15 4.48
CA GLY A 141 -7.68 -19.23 3.02
C GLY A 141 -6.85 -18.25 2.21
N ALA A 142 -6.10 -17.32 2.83
CA ALA A 142 -5.17 -16.50 2.09
C ALA A 142 -4.04 -17.38 1.51
N ALA A 143 -3.82 -17.26 0.21
CA ALA A 143 -2.80 -17.97 -0.53
C ALA A 143 -1.90 -17.02 -1.31
N ILE A 144 -0.62 -17.39 -1.44
CA ILE A 144 0.31 -16.63 -2.28
C ILE A 144 0.04 -16.95 -3.75
N PHE A 145 -0.23 -15.90 -4.53
CA PHE A 145 -0.35 -15.96 -5.98
C PHE A 145 0.67 -15.00 -6.61
N ASP A 146 1.90 -15.47 -6.79
CA ASP A 146 3.06 -14.66 -7.15
C ASP A 146 3.30 -14.50 -8.65
N ARG A 147 2.44 -15.11 -9.50
CA ARG A 147 2.55 -15.05 -10.96
C ARG A 147 1.35 -14.36 -11.57
N TYR A 148 1.61 -13.24 -12.23
CA TYR A 148 0.61 -12.63 -13.08
C TYR A 148 0.48 -13.43 -14.39
N GLN A 149 -0.76 -13.74 -14.77
CA GLN A 149 -1.07 -14.46 -15.99
C GLN A 149 -1.76 -13.49 -16.95
N ILE A 150 -1.08 -13.17 -18.06
CA ILE A 150 -1.64 -12.34 -19.12
C ILE A 150 -2.21 -13.24 -20.19
N HIS A 151 -3.47 -13.01 -20.53
CA HIS A 151 -4.23 -13.77 -21.55
C HIS A 151 -4.55 -12.85 -22.72
N ALA A 152 -4.70 -13.44 -23.92
CA ALA A 152 -4.98 -12.70 -25.13
C ALA A 152 -6.39 -12.06 -25.12
N SER A 153 -7.34 -12.71 -24.46
CA SER A 153 -8.73 -12.25 -24.39
C SER A 153 -9.41 -12.69 -23.09
N LEU A 154 -10.55 -12.08 -22.80
CA LEU A 154 -11.41 -12.46 -21.66
C LEU A 154 -11.95 -13.89 -21.81
N ALA A 155 -12.18 -14.35 -23.05
CA ALA A 155 -12.68 -15.70 -23.35
C ALA A 155 -11.67 -16.81 -22.98
N ASP A 156 -10.38 -16.48 -22.79
CA ASP A 156 -9.35 -17.44 -22.39
C ASP A 156 -9.35 -17.70 -20.87
N ILE A 157 -10.18 -16.97 -20.10
CA ILE A 157 -10.20 -17.08 -18.65
C ILE A 157 -11.21 -18.15 -18.23
N PRO A 158 -10.78 -19.20 -17.50
CA PRO A 158 -11.70 -20.19 -16.95
C PRO A 158 -12.74 -19.57 -16.02
N ALA A 159 -13.99 -20.01 -16.09
CA ALA A 159 -15.09 -19.44 -15.32
C ALA A 159 -14.85 -19.46 -13.80
N GLU A 160 -14.20 -20.51 -13.30
CA GLU A 160 -13.85 -20.69 -11.90
C GLU A 160 -12.91 -19.60 -11.35
N VAL A 161 -12.15 -18.89 -12.21
CA VAL A 161 -11.29 -17.78 -11.80
C VAL A 161 -12.12 -16.60 -11.26
N PHE A 162 -13.29 -16.37 -11.86
CA PHE A 162 -14.21 -15.30 -11.44
C PHE A 162 -14.94 -15.60 -10.14
N GLU A 163 -15.03 -16.88 -9.75
CA GLU A 163 -15.67 -17.34 -8.52
C GLU A 163 -14.71 -17.27 -7.31
N ARG A 164 -13.42 -17.12 -7.55
CA ARG A 164 -12.41 -17.03 -6.50
C ARG A 164 -12.30 -15.63 -5.94
N GLU A 165 -12.48 -15.49 -4.62
CA GLU A 165 -12.36 -14.19 -3.92
C GLU A 165 -10.93 -13.68 -3.82
N ASP A 166 -9.95 -14.60 -3.80
CA ASP A 166 -8.52 -14.27 -3.72
C ASP A 166 -7.90 -13.85 -5.06
N LEU A 167 -8.64 -13.98 -6.18
CA LEU A 167 -8.22 -13.59 -7.51
C LEU A 167 -9.06 -12.42 -8.05
N VAL A 168 -8.49 -11.71 -9.02
CA VAL A 168 -9.15 -10.67 -9.78
C VAL A 168 -8.71 -10.74 -11.24
N VAL A 169 -9.66 -10.51 -12.16
CA VAL A 169 -9.40 -10.33 -13.59
C VAL A 169 -9.46 -8.83 -13.89
N GLU A 170 -8.40 -8.31 -14.49
CA GLU A 170 -8.32 -6.91 -14.88
C GLU A 170 -8.03 -6.74 -16.37
N LYS A 171 -8.48 -5.63 -16.94
CA LYS A 171 -7.96 -5.15 -18.23
C LYS A 171 -6.44 -5.05 -18.12
N PHE A 172 -5.70 -5.65 -19.04
CA PHE A 172 -4.28 -5.42 -19.14
C PHE A 172 -4.04 -4.18 -19.99
N ILE A 173 -3.64 -3.10 -19.34
CA ILE A 173 -3.49 -1.77 -19.94
C ILE A 173 -2.01 -1.36 -19.87
N PRO A 174 -1.15 -1.87 -20.77
CA PRO A 174 0.21 -1.36 -20.89
C PRO A 174 0.17 0.05 -21.51
N GLU A 175 0.90 0.99 -20.91
CA GLU A 175 1.05 2.33 -21.47
C GLU A 175 2.32 2.38 -22.32
N PRO A 176 2.22 2.36 -23.68
CA PRO A 176 3.37 2.24 -24.56
C PRO A 176 4.20 3.51 -24.58
N GLU A 177 5.54 3.33 -24.68
CA GLU A 177 6.56 4.36 -24.81
C GLU A 177 7.55 3.94 -25.91
N PRO A 178 8.33 4.87 -26.50
CA PRO A 178 9.34 4.52 -27.49
C PRO A 178 10.35 3.47 -26.99
N ASP A 179 10.69 3.51 -25.68
CA ASP A 179 11.69 2.66 -25.06
C ASP A 179 11.07 1.54 -24.20
N GLY A 180 9.75 1.31 -24.31
CA GLY A 180 9.07 0.29 -23.52
C GLY A 180 7.66 0.67 -23.05
N PHE A 181 7.42 0.63 -21.75
CA PHE A 181 6.11 0.85 -21.15
C PHE A 181 6.23 1.71 -19.90
N ALA A 182 5.20 2.49 -19.61
CA ALA A 182 5.16 3.37 -18.45
C ALA A 182 4.15 2.91 -17.39
N ALA A 183 4.45 3.24 -16.13
CA ALA A 183 3.50 3.25 -15.03
C ALA A 183 3.84 4.40 -14.08
N ARG A 184 2.88 4.80 -13.27
CA ARG A 184 3.06 5.91 -12.33
C ARG A 184 2.89 5.42 -10.91
N PHE A 185 3.70 6.00 -10.03
CA PHE A 185 3.75 5.70 -8.61
C PHE A 185 3.56 7.00 -7.83
N TRP A 186 2.41 7.12 -7.18
CA TRP A 186 2.06 8.27 -6.38
C TRP A 186 2.12 7.96 -4.89
N LEU A 187 3.04 8.61 -4.19
CA LEU A 187 3.23 8.54 -2.75
C LEU A 187 2.68 9.81 -2.10
N PHE A 188 1.98 9.66 -0.98
CA PHE A 188 1.36 10.80 -0.30
C PHE A 188 1.27 10.62 1.22
N CYS A 189 1.25 11.75 1.93
CA CYS A 189 0.90 11.87 3.35
C CYS A 189 0.29 13.26 3.59
N GLY A 190 -0.94 13.34 4.08
CA GLY A 190 -1.66 14.60 4.19
C GLY A 190 -1.66 15.36 2.85
N GLU A 191 -1.26 16.62 2.88
CA GLU A 191 -1.19 17.49 1.69
C GLU A 191 0.15 17.37 0.93
N ARG A 192 1.07 16.51 1.37
CA ARG A 192 2.35 16.29 0.69
C ARG A 192 2.29 15.04 -0.17
N GLU A 193 2.84 15.18 -1.37
CA GLU A 193 2.80 14.11 -2.36
C GLU A 193 4.04 14.12 -3.26
N ARG A 194 4.28 12.97 -3.87
CA ARG A 194 5.27 12.80 -4.94
C ARG A 194 4.74 11.77 -5.93
N CYS A 195 4.55 12.16 -7.17
CA CYS A 195 4.22 11.25 -8.25
C CYS A 195 5.40 11.13 -9.23
N THR A 196 5.75 9.89 -9.56
CA THR A 196 6.82 9.60 -10.51
C THR A 196 6.32 8.64 -11.58
N ARG A 197 6.62 8.96 -12.83
CA ARG A 197 6.42 8.09 -13.98
C ARG A 197 7.71 7.29 -14.20
N HIS A 198 7.58 5.98 -14.28
CA HIS A 198 8.67 5.05 -14.55
C HIS A 198 8.47 4.42 -15.91
N VAL A 199 9.53 4.30 -16.68
CA VAL A 199 9.57 3.59 -17.96
C VAL A 199 10.43 2.34 -17.80
N SER A 200 9.95 1.21 -18.31
CA SER A 200 10.61 -0.09 -18.27
C SER A 200 10.46 -0.78 -19.64
N PRO A 201 11.45 -1.59 -20.09
CA PRO A 201 11.28 -2.44 -21.25
C PRO A 201 10.17 -3.49 -21.09
N GLN A 202 9.78 -3.78 -19.87
CA GLN A 202 8.74 -4.75 -19.54
C GLN A 202 7.36 -4.10 -19.43
N SER A 203 6.32 -4.73 -20.01
CA SER A 203 4.95 -4.25 -19.94
C SER A 203 4.36 -4.26 -18.52
N LEU A 204 4.90 -5.10 -17.63
CA LEU A 204 4.67 -5.04 -16.18
C LEU A 204 5.81 -4.22 -15.55
N VAL A 205 5.61 -2.91 -15.48
CA VAL A 205 6.63 -1.98 -14.96
C VAL A 205 6.86 -2.19 -13.47
N LYS A 206 8.09 -2.53 -13.10
CA LYS A 206 8.53 -2.69 -11.70
C LYS A 206 9.67 -1.72 -11.40
N GLY A 207 9.85 -1.39 -10.11
CA GLY A 207 10.88 -0.44 -9.69
C GLY A 207 12.30 -0.85 -10.06
N ASP A 208 12.58 -2.16 -10.06
CA ASP A 208 13.92 -2.71 -10.31
C ASP A 208 14.28 -2.72 -11.82
N ASP A 209 13.28 -2.77 -12.73
CA ASP A 209 13.45 -2.80 -14.18
C ASP A 209 13.34 -1.41 -14.83
N THR A 210 13.32 -0.35 -14.03
CA THR A 210 13.11 1.02 -14.49
C THR A 210 14.37 1.58 -15.14
N ILE A 211 14.27 2.00 -16.42
CA ILE A 211 15.33 2.66 -17.18
C ILE A 211 15.26 4.19 -17.13
N ARG A 212 14.06 4.77 -16.90
CA ARG A 212 13.84 6.21 -16.81
C ARG A 212 12.80 6.54 -15.76
N ARG A 213 13.03 7.62 -15.00
CA ARG A 213 12.09 8.16 -13.99
C ARG A 213 11.97 9.65 -14.16
N GLU A 214 10.74 10.17 -14.09
CA GLU A 214 10.45 11.58 -14.15
C GLU A 214 9.33 11.95 -13.17
N ALA A 215 9.38 13.16 -12.63
CA ALA A 215 8.28 13.70 -11.82
C ALA A 215 7.13 14.10 -12.74
N VAL A 216 5.91 13.74 -12.36
CA VAL A 216 4.70 14.08 -13.11
C VAL A 216 3.61 14.57 -12.17
N PRO A 217 2.67 15.40 -12.66
CA PRO A 217 1.52 15.82 -11.84
C PRO A 217 0.61 14.63 -11.53
N VAL A 218 -0.09 14.75 -10.41
CA VAL A 218 -1.15 13.79 -10.03
C VAL A 218 -2.45 14.23 -10.68
N PRO A 219 -3.20 13.33 -11.35
CA PRO A 219 -4.54 13.63 -11.84
C PRO A 219 -5.52 13.95 -10.69
N ASP A 220 -6.36 14.97 -10.86
CA ASP A 220 -7.32 15.38 -9.82
C ASP A 220 -8.35 14.28 -9.50
N GLU A 221 -8.70 13.46 -10.49
CA GLU A 221 -9.56 12.30 -10.30
C GLU A 221 -8.98 11.30 -9.30
N LEU A 222 -7.65 11.09 -9.29
CA LEU A 222 -7.01 10.22 -8.30
C LEU A 222 -6.96 10.86 -6.90
N ARG A 223 -6.83 12.19 -6.80
CA ARG A 223 -6.97 12.88 -5.51
C ARG A 223 -8.38 12.74 -4.95
N ALA A 224 -9.40 12.80 -5.81
CA ALA A 224 -10.79 12.56 -5.41
C ALA A 224 -10.98 11.12 -4.93
N LEU A 225 -10.50 10.13 -5.69
CA LEU A 225 -10.55 8.71 -5.35
C LEU A 225 -9.79 8.40 -4.06
N ARG A 226 -8.63 9.03 -3.82
CA ARG A 226 -7.89 8.90 -2.57
C ARG A 226 -8.73 9.30 -1.36
N ARG A 227 -9.47 10.43 -1.45
CA ARG A 227 -10.37 10.88 -0.37
C ARG A 227 -11.54 9.90 -0.17
N GLU A 228 -12.13 9.43 -1.25
CA GLU A 228 -13.21 8.43 -1.21
C GLU A 228 -12.77 7.13 -0.54
N LEU A 229 -11.56 6.66 -0.87
CA LEU A 229 -10.96 5.46 -0.27
C LEU A 229 -10.43 5.67 1.16
N GLY A 230 -10.46 6.90 1.68
CA GLY A 230 -10.08 7.24 3.05
C GLY A 230 -8.59 7.14 3.34
N PHE A 231 -7.74 7.43 2.36
CA PHE A 231 -6.29 7.40 2.54
C PHE A 231 -5.72 8.75 2.98
N ASP A 232 -5.11 8.80 4.15
CA ASP A 232 -4.30 9.94 4.61
C ASP A 232 -2.84 9.76 4.21
N TYR A 233 -2.35 8.51 4.18
CA TYR A 233 -1.00 8.09 3.88
C TYR A 233 -1.01 6.83 3.02
N GLY A 234 -0.12 6.76 2.03
CA GLY A 234 -0.04 5.58 1.20
C GLY A 234 0.67 5.76 -0.14
N LYS A 235 0.44 4.78 -1.00
CA LYS A 235 0.96 4.71 -2.36
C LYS A 235 -0.14 4.22 -3.29
N PHE A 236 -0.31 4.88 -4.45
CA PHE A 236 -1.14 4.42 -5.56
C PHE A 236 -0.27 4.13 -6.79
N ASP A 237 -0.55 3.01 -7.45
CA ASP A 237 0.05 2.60 -8.72
C ASP A 237 -1.02 2.71 -9.80
N PHE A 238 -0.74 3.47 -10.86
CA PHE A 238 -1.72 3.75 -11.92
C PHE A 238 -1.06 3.91 -13.30
N VAL A 239 -1.87 3.78 -14.33
CA VAL A 239 -1.52 4.06 -15.73
C VAL A 239 -2.48 5.09 -16.30
N MET A 240 -2.10 5.70 -17.43
CA MET A 240 -3.02 6.51 -18.23
C MET A 240 -3.58 5.67 -19.37
N HIS A 241 -4.89 5.71 -19.55
CA HIS A 241 -5.60 5.04 -20.62
C HIS A 241 -6.65 5.98 -21.18
N GLU A 242 -6.58 6.26 -22.47
CA GLU A 242 -7.52 7.17 -23.17
C GLU A 242 -7.69 8.53 -22.46
N GLY A 243 -6.58 9.09 -21.95
CA GLY A 243 -6.55 10.39 -21.26
C GLY A 243 -7.03 10.37 -19.81
N ARG A 244 -7.39 9.20 -19.24
CA ARG A 244 -7.86 9.04 -17.86
C ARG A 244 -6.88 8.21 -17.04
N ALA A 245 -6.81 8.47 -15.75
CA ALA A 245 -6.03 7.65 -14.84
C ALA A 245 -6.80 6.39 -14.45
N VAL A 246 -6.15 5.24 -14.57
CA VAL A 246 -6.68 3.94 -14.12
C VAL A 246 -5.85 3.46 -12.94
N LEU A 247 -6.43 3.48 -11.73
CA LEU A 247 -5.81 2.94 -10.53
C LEU A 247 -5.69 1.42 -10.67
N LEU A 248 -4.50 0.88 -10.44
CA LEU A 248 -4.20 -0.57 -10.52
C LEU A 248 -3.94 -1.20 -9.15
N ASP A 249 -3.38 -0.42 -8.22
CA ASP A 249 -3.03 -0.88 -6.88
C ASP A 249 -3.00 0.28 -5.88
N ALA A 250 -3.42 0.02 -4.65
CA ALA A 250 -3.34 0.96 -3.53
C ALA A 250 -2.68 0.27 -2.34
N ASN A 251 -1.70 0.93 -1.73
CA ASN A 251 -0.96 0.36 -0.62
C ASN A 251 -0.93 1.34 0.57
N LYS A 252 -1.51 0.92 1.71
CA LYS A 252 -1.54 1.67 2.98
C LYS A 252 -0.30 1.44 3.85
N THR A 253 0.55 0.46 3.48
CA THR A 253 1.80 0.10 4.17
C THR A 253 2.98 0.02 3.19
N PRO A 254 3.27 1.11 2.42
CA PRO A 254 4.29 1.07 1.38
C PRO A 254 5.64 0.58 1.89
N GLY A 255 6.29 -0.27 1.09
CA GLY A 255 7.62 -0.79 1.39
C GLY A 255 8.70 0.30 1.36
N ARG A 256 9.73 0.11 2.17
CA ARG A 256 10.91 0.95 2.21
C ARG A 256 11.82 0.68 1.01
N ALA A 257 12.33 1.74 0.40
CA ALA A 257 13.34 1.59 -0.65
C ALA A 257 14.62 0.97 -0.09
N ARG A 258 15.19 0.02 -0.83
CA ARG A 258 16.43 -0.68 -0.42
C ARG A 258 17.65 0.26 -0.40
N ASN A 259 17.70 1.21 -1.32
CA ASN A 259 18.79 2.19 -1.43
C ASN A 259 18.27 3.59 -1.13
N LEU A 260 18.79 4.21 -0.08
CA LEU A 260 18.48 5.60 0.28
C LEU A 260 19.32 6.56 -0.57
N SER A 261 18.90 6.81 -1.81
CA SER A 261 19.45 7.91 -2.60
C SER A 261 19.00 9.27 -2.02
N ALA A 262 19.72 10.36 -2.36
CA ALA A 262 19.32 11.71 -1.96
C ALA A 262 17.89 12.06 -2.40
N PHE A 263 17.47 11.57 -3.56
CA PHE A 263 16.11 11.72 -4.07
C PHE A 263 15.05 11.03 -3.17
N ILE A 264 15.34 9.82 -2.68
CA ILE A 264 14.44 9.08 -1.77
C ILE A 264 14.41 9.74 -0.41
N ALA A 265 15.56 10.17 0.11
CA ALA A 265 15.64 10.87 1.39
C ALA A 265 14.84 12.18 1.37
N ALA A 266 14.99 13.00 0.32
CA ALA A 266 14.20 14.22 0.14
C ALA A 266 12.69 13.93 0.04
N GLY A 267 12.30 12.85 -0.66
CA GLY A 267 10.92 12.40 -0.74
C GLY A 267 10.34 11.98 0.61
N ASN A 268 11.11 11.27 1.43
CA ASN A 268 10.68 10.88 2.77
C ASN A 268 10.54 12.09 3.70
N ALA A 269 11.43 13.08 3.61
CA ALA A 269 11.35 14.33 4.37
C ALA A 269 10.09 15.12 3.97
N ASN A 270 9.78 15.24 2.67
CA ASN A 270 8.55 15.88 2.20
C ASN A 270 7.28 15.20 2.74
N LEU A 271 7.23 13.87 2.77
CA LEU A 271 6.09 13.14 3.33
C LEU A 271 6.02 13.29 4.86
N ALA A 272 7.15 13.41 5.55
CA ALA A 272 7.16 13.75 6.97
C ALA A 272 6.60 15.17 7.24
N ASP A 273 6.81 16.13 6.33
CA ASP A 273 6.15 17.45 6.40
C ASP A 273 4.63 17.33 6.28
N GLY A 274 4.14 16.39 5.46
CA GLY A 274 2.71 16.08 5.36
C GLY A 274 2.15 15.51 6.67
N PHE A 275 2.88 14.62 7.31
CA PHE A 275 2.52 14.10 8.61
C PHE A 275 2.50 15.21 9.68
N GLU A 276 3.50 16.09 9.68
CA GLU A 276 3.57 17.28 10.52
C GLU A 276 2.36 18.20 10.33
N GLY A 277 1.88 18.34 9.07
CA GLY A 277 0.67 19.07 8.74
C GLY A 277 -0.57 18.50 9.40
N LEU A 278 -0.73 17.16 9.37
CA LEU A 278 -1.83 16.45 10.04
C LEU A 278 -1.74 16.58 11.57
N ILE A 279 -0.53 16.52 12.14
CA ILE A 279 -0.34 16.77 13.58
C ILE A 279 -0.84 18.16 13.95
N ARG A 280 -0.48 19.20 13.19
CA ARG A 280 -0.94 20.58 13.46
C ARG A 280 -2.43 20.77 13.32
N GLN A 281 -3.08 19.98 12.50
CA GLN A 281 -4.52 20.06 12.25
C GLN A 281 -5.34 19.35 13.33
N PHE A 282 -4.85 18.23 13.86
CA PHE A 282 -5.65 17.30 14.67
C PHE A 282 -5.10 17.04 16.08
N ALA A 283 -3.88 17.45 16.41
CA ALA A 283 -3.21 17.30 17.70
C ALA A 283 -2.89 18.66 18.31
#